data_047d8ebf152ddae4079e2fbb7a05c162
#
_entry.id   047d8ebf152ddae4079e2fbb7a05c162
#
_cell.length_a   1.000
_cell.length_b   1.000
_cell.length_c   1.000
_cell.angle_alpha   90.00
_cell.angle_beta   90.00
_cell.angle_gamma   90.00
#
_symmetry.space_group_name_H-M   'P 1'
#
loop_
_entity.id
_entity.type
_entity.pdbx_description
1 polymer ?
#
loop_
_entity_poly.entity_id
_entity_poly.type
_entity_poly.pdbx_seq_one_letter_code
_entity_poly.pdbx_strand_id
1 'polypeptide(L)'
;MNTPLKGATLEELNAYRFPDPDSIDERQIAAHAARAKELYETTDYVICAEHPVYGIFELGCWMCGFEDFLYRMALDEEWIHRFFERVLEYQKKVIQRYYTAVGPYIHYTSSGDDFATQNAPFVSPDMFRELVKPYFKERIAYTKRFTKAKYLHHSCGSVYRLIDDLVDCGVEILNPIQPKA
;
A
#
# COMPACT_ATOMS: atom_id res chain seq x y z
N MET A 1 14.15 14.02 -7.01
CA MET A 1 13.77 12.64 -6.59
C MET A 1 14.32 11.68 -7.64
N ASN A 2 14.92 10.56 -7.24
CA ASN A 2 15.37 9.56 -8.19
C ASN A 2 14.16 8.75 -8.68
N THR A 3 13.93 8.66 -10.00
CA THR A 3 12.82 7.95 -10.63
C THR A 3 13.38 6.76 -11.44
N PRO A 4 13.73 5.64 -10.79
CA PRO A 4 14.53 4.58 -11.40
C PRO A 4 13.83 3.85 -12.56
N LEU A 5 12.50 3.97 -12.68
CA LEU A 5 11.71 3.34 -13.74
C LEU A 5 11.08 4.34 -14.71
N LYS A 6 11.52 5.61 -14.69
CA LYS A 6 11.03 6.60 -15.65
C LYS A 6 11.44 6.20 -17.07
N GLY A 7 10.47 6.07 -17.96
CA GLY A 7 10.67 5.65 -19.35
C GLY A 7 11.11 4.20 -19.52
N ALA A 8 11.13 3.38 -18.45
CA ALA A 8 11.62 2.00 -18.52
C ALA A 8 10.75 1.13 -19.43
N THR A 9 11.38 0.30 -20.25
CA THR A 9 10.70 -0.75 -21.02
C THR A 9 10.18 -1.86 -20.11
N LEU A 10 9.34 -2.75 -20.64
CA LEU A 10 8.88 -3.94 -19.91
C LEU A 10 10.04 -4.87 -19.52
N GLU A 11 11.06 -4.97 -20.37
CA GLU A 11 12.26 -5.75 -20.09
C GLU A 11 13.05 -5.14 -18.92
N GLU A 12 13.26 -3.83 -18.93
CA GLU A 12 13.94 -3.11 -17.83
C GLU A 12 13.15 -3.20 -16.53
N LEU A 13 11.81 -3.11 -16.58
CA LEU A 13 10.97 -3.37 -15.43
C LEU A 13 11.17 -4.79 -14.91
N ASN A 14 11.18 -5.79 -15.77
CA ASN A 14 11.41 -7.18 -15.38
C ASN A 14 12.80 -7.42 -14.78
N ALA A 15 13.80 -6.70 -15.24
CA ALA A 15 15.16 -6.76 -14.73
C ALA A 15 15.39 -5.94 -13.44
N TYR A 16 14.48 -5.02 -13.10
CA TYR A 16 14.62 -4.16 -11.93
C TYR A 16 14.67 -4.98 -10.64
N ARG A 17 15.65 -4.70 -9.79
CA ARG A 17 15.81 -5.40 -8.50
C ARG A 17 15.26 -4.53 -7.38
N PHE A 18 14.16 -4.97 -6.80
CA PHE A 18 13.68 -4.41 -5.54
C PHE A 18 14.70 -4.69 -4.42
N PRO A 19 14.69 -3.89 -3.34
CA PRO A 19 15.48 -4.21 -2.16
C PRO A 19 15.23 -5.64 -1.70
N ASP A 20 16.25 -6.29 -1.16
CA ASP A 20 16.10 -7.64 -0.63
C ASP A 20 15.21 -7.62 0.63
N PRO A 21 14.05 -8.30 0.62
CA PRO A 21 13.20 -8.38 1.80
C PRO A 21 13.87 -9.02 3.00
N ASP A 22 14.91 -9.85 2.75
CA ASP A 22 15.68 -10.49 3.81
C ASP A 22 16.72 -9.56 4.44
N SER A 23 16.99 -8.40 3.84
CA SER A 23 17.85 -7.35 4.42
C SER A 23 17.17 -6.52 5.51
N ILE A 24 15.88 -6.71 5.77
CA ILE A 24 15.16 -6.02 6.84
C ILE A 24 15.76 -6.47 8.18
N ASP A 25 16.15 -5.50 9.02
CA ASP A 25 16.72 -5.80 10.33
C ASP A 25 15.70 -6.50 11.25
N GLU A 26 15.89 -7.79 11.43
CA GLU A 26 15.03 -8.60 12.30
C GLU A 26 14.98 -8.12 13.74
N ARG A 27 16.05 -7.45 14.21
CA ARG A 27 16.08 -6.85 15.55
C ARG A 27 15.09 -5.71 15.68
N GLN A 28 14.89 -4.93 14.60
CA GLN A 28 13.86 -3.89 14.60
C GLN A 28 12.45 -4.50 14.62
N ILE A 29 12.20 -5.53 13.82
CA ILE A 29 10.90 -6.23 13.85
C ILE A 29 10.65 -6.82 15.23
N ALA A 30 11.64 -7.48 15.82
CA ALA A 30 11.53 -8.05 17.16
C ALA A 30 11.30 -6.98 18.25
N ALA A 31 11.96 -5.82 18.14
CA ALA A 31 11.75 -4.69 19.05
C ALA A 31 10.33 -4.11 18.93
N HIS A 32 9.82 -3.94 17.71
CA HIS A 32 8.44 -3.51 17.49
C HIS A 32 7.44 -4.52 18.05
N ALA A 33 7.66 -5.81 17.82
CA ALA A 33 6.79 -6.87 18.34
C ALA A 33 6.80 -6.91 19.87
N ALA A 34 7.97 -6.83 20.50
CA ALA A 34 8.11 -6.79 21.95
C ALA A 34 7.39 -5.58 22.55
N ARG A 35 7.55 -4.40 21.94
CA ARG A 35 6.87 -3.18 22.39
C ARG A 35 5.35 -3.25 22.19
N ALA A 36 4.89 -3.74 21.05
CA ALA A 36 3.47 -3.92 20.79
C ALA A 36 2.86 -4.90 21.81
N LYS A 37 3.52 -6.01 22.07
CA LYS A 37 3.10 -7.01 23.07
C LYS A 37 3.03 -6.41 24.47
N GLU A 38 4.08 -5.72 24.92
CA GLU A 38 4.11 -5.06 26.22
C GLU A 38 2.92 -4.12 26.40
N LEU A 39 2.68 -3.23 25.42
CA LEU A 39 1.57 -2.30 25.47
C LEU A 39 0.22 -3.02 25.46
N TYR A 40 0.08 -4.07 24.67
CA TYR A 40 -1.14 -4.88 24.56
C TYR A 40 -1.49 -5.59 25.87
N GLU A 41 -0.48 -6.08 26.59
CA GLU A 41 -0.67 -6.85 27.84
C GLU A 41 -0.76 -5.97 29.10
N THR A 42 -0.23 -4.72 29.05
CA THR A 42 -0.07 -3.90 30.27
C THR A 42 -0.85 -2.59 30.25
N THR A 43 -1.52 -2.26 29.14
CA THR A 43 -2.25 -0.97 29.03
C THR A 43 -3.59 -1.14 28.32
N ASP A 44 -4.45 -0.14 28.46
CA ASP A 44 -5.72 -0.02 27.71
C ASP A 44 -5.58 0.83 26.43
N TYR A 45 -4.35 1.03 25.92
CA TYR A 45 -4.12 1.84 24.74
C TYR A 45 -4.55 1.12 23.47
N VAL A 46 -5.06 1.89 22.51
CA VAL A 46 -5.25 1.42 21.15
C VAL A 46 -3.90 1.43 20.44
N ILE A 47 -3.46 0.27 20.00
CA ILE A 47 -2.14 0.09 19.39
C ILE A 47 -2.27 0.12 17.87
N CYS A 48 -1.60 1.08 17.26
CA CYS A 48 -1.44 1.18 15.81
C CYS A 48 -0.07 0.69 15.38
N ALA A 49 0.00 -0.08 14.30
CA ALA A 49 1.23 -0.32 13.57
C ALA A 49 1.15 0.32 12.18
N GLU A 50 2.16 1.11 11.84
CA GLU A 50 2.31 1.55 10.45
C GLU A 50 2.59 0.34 9.55
N HIS A 51 2.02 0.38 8.36
CA HIS A 51 2.26 -0.66 7.37
C HIS A 51 3.74 -0.60 6.92
N PRO A 52 4.45 -1.74 6.88
CA PRO A 52 5.90 -1.74 6.67
C PRO A 52 6.33 -1.39 5.24
N VAL A 53 5.37 -1.22 4.33
CA VAL A 53 5.61 -0.84 2.94
C VAL A 53 4.60 0.24 2.51
N TYR A 54 5.04 1.09 1.59
CA TYR A 54 4.22 2.16 1.02
C TYR A 54 3.08 1.62 0.14
N GLY A 55 2.14 2.51 -0.21
CA GLY A 55 1.08 2.21 -1.16
C GLY A 55 1.60 1.80 -2.54
N ILE A 56 0.78 1.09 -3.30
CA ILE A 56 1.21 0.56 -4.60
C ILE A 56 1.15 1.62 -5.70
N PHE A 57 0.15 2.52 -5.64
CA PHE A 57 -0.06 3.57 -6.65
C PHE A 57 0.96 4.70 -6.50
N GLU A 58 1.09 5.26 -5.28
CA GLU A 58 2.09 6.30 -5.02
C GLU A 58 3.50 5.81 -5.27
N LEU A 59 3.80 4.55 -4.96
CA LEU A 59 5.10 3.95 -5.27
C LEU A 59 5.36 3.99 -6.78
N GLY A 60 4.36 3.74 -7.62
CA GLY A 60 4.46 3.91 -9.06
C GLY A 60 4.78 5.36 -9.45
N CYS A 61 4.06 6.31 -8.87
CA CYS A 61 4.33 7.73 -9.09
C CYS A 61 5.76 8.13 -8.67
N TRP A 62 6.28 7.56 -7.59
CA TRP A 62 7.64 7.87 -7.12
C TRP A 62 8.73 7.19 -7.94
N MET A 63 8.50 5.96 -8.39
CA MET A 63 9.50 5.20 -9.15
C MET A 63 9.58 5.61 -10.62
N CYS A 64 8.46 6.03 -11.22
CA CYS A 64 8.40 6.42 -12.64
C CYS A 64 8.41 7.95 -12.85
N GLY A 65 8.03 8.70 -11.83
CA GLY A 65 7.57 10.07 -11.96
C GLY A 65 6.07 10.12 -12.26
N PHE A 66 5.39 11.10 -11.68
CA PHE A 66 3.93 11.20 -11.68
C PHE A 66 3.33 11.21 -13.09
N GLU A 67 3.92 12.04 -13.98
CA GLU A 67 3.47 12.16 -15.37
C GLU A 67 3.65 10.84 -16.15
N ASP A 68 4.83 10.24 -16.08
CA ASP A 68 5.13 8.99 -16.80
C ASP A 68 4.23 7.84 -16.33
N PHE A 69 4.00 7.73 -15.02
CA PHE A 69 3.16 6.67 -14.47
C PHE A 69 1.70 6.81 -14.90
N LEU A 70 1.11 8.02 -14.81
CA LEU A 70 -0.26 8.24 -15.25
C LEU A 70 -0.42 8.08 -16.77
N TYR A 71 0.58 8.49 -17.55
CA TYR A 71 0.59 8.27 -19.00
C TYR A 71 0.56 6.78 -19.33
N ARG A 72 1.36 5.96 -18.64
CA ARG A 72 1.36 4.50 -18.80
C ARG A 72 0.03 3.86 -18.38
N MET A 73 -0.58 4.31 -17.30
CA MET A 73 -1.90 3.82 -16.90
C MET A 73 -2.95 4.02 -17.98
N ALA A 74 -2.80 5.03 -18.83
CA ALA A 74 -3.73 5.29 -19.93
C ALA A 74 -3.39 4.54 -21.23
N LEU A 75 -2.15 4.11 -21.44
CA LEU A 75 -1.69 3.66 -22.76
C LEU A 75 -0.89 2.34 -22.77
N ASP A 76 -0.48 1.84 -21.60
CA ASP A 76 0.40 0.67 -21.49
C ASP A 76 -0.01 -0.22 -20.29
N GLU A 77 -1.22 -0.79 -20.41
CA GLU A 77 -1.81 -1.63 -19.35
C GLU A 77 -0.93 -2.84 -19.00
N GLU A 78 -0.28 -3.46 -20.00
CA GLU A 78 0.59 -4.61 -19.78
C GLU A 78 1.74 -4.25 -18.84
N TRP A 79 2.38 -3.10 -19.07
CA TRP A 79 3.45 -2.61 -18.22
C TRP A 79 2.95 -2.31 -16.80
N ILE A 80 1.75 -1.70 -16.67
CA ILE A 80 1.14 -1.36 -15.38
C ILE A 80 0.79 -2.61 -14.57
N HIS A 81 0.16 -3.59 -15.19
CA HIS A 81 -0.13 -4.87 -14.54
C HIS A 81 1.17 -5.53 -14.04
N ARG A 82 2.18 -5.57 -14.90
CA ARG A 82 3.48 -6.14 -14.53
C ARG A 82 4.17 -5.39 -13.41
N PHE A 83 4.06 -4.06 -13.39
CA PHE A 83 4.57 -3.23 -12.30
C PHE A 83 3.92 -3.60 -10.97
N PHE A 84 2.60 -3.61 -10.92
CA PHE A 84 1.87 -3.93 -9.69
C PHE A 84 2.10 -5.37 -9.21
N GLU A 85 2.18 -6.33 -10.11
CA GLU A 85 2.54 -7.71 -9.77
C GLU A 85 3.88 -7.78 -9.04
N ARG A 86 4.90 -7.15 -9.60
CA ARG A 86 6.24 -7.16 -9.04
C ARG A 86 6.34 -6.41 -7.71
N VAL A 87 5.67 -5.26 -7.60
CA VAL A 87 5.57 -4.53 -6.35
C VAL A 87 4.89 -5.38 -5.28
N LEU A 88 3.77 -6.00 -5.63
CA LEU A 88 3.01 -6.82 -4.69
C LEU A 88 3.78 -8.07 -4.26
N GLU A 89 4.51 -8.71 -5.16
CA GLU A 89 5.39 -9.84 -4.82
C GLU A 89 6.44 -9.45 -3.77
N TYR A 90 7.10 -8.32 -3.96
CA TYR A 90 8.04 -7.77 -2.98
C TYR A 90 7.34 -7.43 -1.66
N GLN A 91 6.23 -6.69 -1.72
CA GLN A 91 5.50 -6.25 -0.54
C GLN A 91 4.99 -7.42 0.30
N LYS A 92 4.51 -8.50 -0.32
CA LYS A 92 4.04 -9.69 0.40
C LYS A 92 5.12 -10.31 1.29
N LYS A 93 6.36 -10.36 0.84
CA LYS A 93 7.47 -10.88 1.65
C LYS A 93 7.71 -10.02 2.89
N VAL A 94 7.70 -8.70 2.74
CA VAL A 94 7.86 -7.75 3.85
C VAL A 94 6.66 -7.82 4.81
N ILE A 95 5.44 -7.83 4.28
CA ILE A 95 4.19 -7.95 5.03
C ILE A 95 4.19 -9.20 5.91
N GLN A 96 4.53 -10.35 5.33
CA GLN A 96 4.56 -11.61 6.06
C GLN A 96 5.53 -11.55 7.24
N ARG A 97 6.77 -11.09 7.02
CA ARG A 97 7.77 -11.00 8.08
C ARG A 97 7.32 -10.10 9.22
N TYR A 98 6.85 -8.91 8.88
CA TYR A 98 6.45 -7.91 9.87
C TYR A 98 5.22 -8.34 10.67
N TYR A 99 4.13 -8.68 9.98
CA TYR A 99 2.87 -8.98 10.66
C TYR A 99 2.83 -10.35 11.33
N THR A 100 3.68 -11.30 10.96
CA THR A 100 3.85 -12.54 11.76
C THR A 100 4.30 -12.22 13.17
N ALA A 101 5.14 -11.21 13.35
CA ALA A 101 5.66 -10.82 14.67
C ALA A 101 4.75 -9.81 15.39
N VAL A 102 4.30 -8.76 14.69
CA VAL A 102 3.59 -7.61 15.28
C VAL A 102 2.08 -7.80 15.28
N GLY A 103 1.55 -8.49 14.27
CA GLY A 103 0.13 -8.60 13.98
C GLY A 103 -0.78 -9.09 15.12
N PRO A 104 -0.35 -10.01 16.00
CA PRO A 104 -1.15 -10.44 17.15
C PRO A 104 -1.42 -9.36 18.20
N TYR A 105 -0.63 -8.29 18.24
CA TYR A 105 -0.60 -7.31 19.33
C TYR A 105 -1.05 -5.91 18.90
N ILE A 106 -1.74 -5.77 17.77
CA ILE A 106 -2.20 -4.47 17.27
C ILE A 106 -3.72 -4.45 17.07
N HIS A 107 -4.31 -3.27 17.17
CA HIS A 107 -5.74 -3.03 17.01
C HIS A 107 -6.09 -2.54 15.60
N TYR A 108 -5.20 -1.74 15.00
CA TYR A 108 -5.30 -1.38 13.59
C TYR A 108 -3.92 -1.17 12.96
N THR A 109 -3.87 -1.33 11.64
CA THR A 109 -2.70 -0.99 10.83
C THR A 109 -3.01 0.21 9.96
N SER A 110 -2.09 1.18 9.90
CA SER A 110 -2.22 2.39 9.08
C SER A 110 -1.39 2.24 7.80
N SER A 111 -2.04 2.35 6.66
CA SER A 111 -1.39 2.33 5.35
C SER A 111 -1.80 3.56 4.55
N GLY A 112 -0.87 4.16 3.80
CA GLY A 112 -1.13 5.29 2.91
C GLY A 112 -0.96 4.91 1.44
N ASP A 113 -1.82 5.47 0.62
CA ASP A 113 -1.74 5.45 -0.85
C ASP A 113 -2.72 6.51 -1.38
N ASP A 114 -2.21 7.66 -1.80
CA ASP A 114 -3.06 8.75 -2.24
C ASP A 114 -3.60 8.50 -3.65
N PHE A 115 -4.92 8.47 -3.78
CA PHE A 115 -5.61 8.19 -5.05
C PHE A 115 -6.26 9.43 -5.68
N ALA A 116 -6.17 10.60 -5.04
CA ALA A 116 -6.93 11.76 -5.49
C ALA A 116 -6.21 13.10 -5.34
N THR A 117 -6.61 14.04 -6.22
CA THR A 117 -6.39 15.48 -6.03
C THR A 117 -7.49 16.06 -5.15
N GLN A 118 -7.45 17.39 -4.91
CA GLN A 118 -8.53 18.07 -4.18
C GLN A 118 -9.88 18.06 -4.93
N ASN A 119 -9.90 17.82 -6.23
CA ASN A 119 -11.09 17.94 -7.06
C ASN A 119 -11.63 16.59 -7.55
N ALA A 120 -10.77 15.59 -7.74
CA ALA A 120 -11.14 14.29 -8.30
C ALA A 120 -10.04 13.24 -8.06
N PRO A 121 -10.34 11.94 -8.19
CA PRO A 121 -9.33 10.89 -8.28
C PRO A 121 -8.33 11.17 -9.41
N PHE A 122 -7.08 10.69 -9.26
CA PHE A 122 -6.04 10.82 -10.29
C PHE A 122 -6.36 10.06 -11.57
N VAL A 123 -7.11 8.98 -11.43
CA VAL A 123 -7.57 8.14 -12.53
C VAL A 123 -9.09 7.97 -12.45
N SER A 124 -9.74 7.61 -13.55
CA SER A 124 -11.19 7.34 -13.51
C SER A 124 -11.50 6.17 -12.58
N PRO A 125 -12.72 6.11 -11.99
CA PRO A 125 -13.13 4.95 -11.20
C PRO A 125 -13.03 3.63 -11.95
N ASP A 126 -13.28 3.62 -13.26
CA ASP A 126 -13.18 2.40 -14.07
C ASP A 126 -11.72 1.97 -14.23
N MET A 127 -10.81 2.89 -14.54
CA MET A 127 -9.38 2.61 -14.58
C MET A 127 -8.84 2.16 -13.22
N PHE A 128 -9.33 2.76 -12.11
CA PHE A 128 -8.98 2.29 -10.76
C PHE A 128 -9.42 0.83 -10.55
N ARG A 129 -10.65 0.48 -10.93
CA ARG A 129 -11.19 -0.87 -10.78
C ARG A 129 -10.43 -1.90 -11.61
N GLU A 130 -10.03 -1.51 -12.80
CA GLU A 130 -9.32 -2.39 -13.74
C GLU A 130 -7.85 -2.58 -13.36
N LEU A 131 -7.12 -1.50 -13.14
CA LEU A 131 -5.67 -1.53 -13.02
C LEU A 131 -5.16 -1.55 -11.58
N VAL A 132 -5.83 -0.89 -10.63
CA VAL A 132 -5.31 -0.70 -9.25
C VAL A 132 -6.00 -1.62 -8.25
N LYS A 133 -7.32 -1.65 -8.27
CA LYS A 133 -8.16 -2.33 -7.28
C LYS A 133 -7.78 -3.81 -7.07
N PRO A 134 -7.49 -4.63 -8.09
CA PRO A 134 -7.15 -6.04 -7.88
C PRO A 134 -5.92 -6.21 -6.98
N TYR A 135 -4.89 -5.43 -7.20
CA TYR A 135 -3.64 -5.48 -6.45
C TYR A 135 -3.76 -4.87 -5.06
N PHE A 136 -4.50 -3.78 -4.94
CA PHE A 136 -4.79 -3.15 -3.67
C PHE A 136 -5.62 -4.07 -2.75
N LYS A 137 -6.66 -4.72 -3.29
CA LYS A 137 -7.47 -5.72 -2.59
C LYS A 137 -6.64 -6.91 -2.13
N GLU A 138 -5.79 -7.44 -3.01
CA GLU A 138 -4.91 -8.56 -2.69
C GLU A 138 -3.90 -8.20 -1.60
N ARG A 139 -3.33 -7.00 -1.62
CA ARG A 139 -2.42 -6.50 -0.58
C ARG A 139 -3.09 -6.46 0.79
N ILE A 140 -4.32 -5.94 0.87
CA ILE A 140 -5.10 -5.90 2.11
C ILE A 140 -5.42 -7.33 2.57
N ALA A 141 -5.95 -8.15 1.69
CA ALA A 141 -6.29 -9.53 2.00
C ALA A 141 -5.07 -10.34 2.49
N TYR A 142 -3.90 -10.10 1.89
CA TYR A 142 -2.66 -10.74 2.33
C TYR A 142 -2.22 -10.27 3.71
N THR A 143 -2.30 -8.97 4.01
CA THR A 143 -2.03 -8.40 5.34
C THR A 143 -2.93 -9.03 6.40
N LYS A 144 -4.23 -9.16 6.11
CA LYS A 144 -5.24 -9.73 7.01
C LYS A 144 -5.04 -11.22 7.32
N ARG A 145 -4.16 -11.92 6.61
CA ARG A 145 -3.77 -13.30 6.96
C ARG A 145 -2.98 -13.38 8.26
N PHE A 146 -2.28 -12.32 8.63
CA PHE A 146 -1.35 -12.29 9.76
C PHE A 146 -1.84 -11.44 10.94
N THR A 147 -2.96 -10.73 10.78
CA THR A 147 -3.53 -9.89 11.84
C THR A 147 -5.05 -9.80 11.74
N LYS A 148 -5.70 -9.66 12.90
CA LYS A 148 -7.12 -9.31 13.02
C LYS A 148 -7.36 -7.81 13.12
N ALA A 149 -6.29 -7.02 13.13
CA ALA A 149 -6.34 -5.58 13.24
C ALA A 149 -7.19 -4.94 12.13
N LYS A 150 -7.85 -3.83 12.44
CA LYS A 150 -8.56 -3.04 11.44
C LYS A 150 -7.59 -2.46 10.42
N TYR A 151 -7.99 -2.39 9.15
CA TYR A 151 -7.19 -1.78 8.11
C TYR A 151 -7.59 -0.33 7.92
N LEU A 152 -6.73 0.58 8.39
CA LEU A 152 -6.86 2.01 8.14
C LEU A 152 -6.12 2.34 6.83
N HIS A 153 -6.83 3.00 5.93
CA HIS A 153 -6.25 3.53 4.70
C HIS A 153 -6.24 5.05 4.73
N HIS A 154 -5.07 5.62 4.50
CA HIS A 154 -4.91 7.05 4.29
C HIS A 154 -4.88 7.34 2.79
N SER A 155 -5.75 8.23 2.35
CA SER A 155 -5.72 8.82 1.02
C SER A 155 -6.21 10.25 1.10
N CYS A 156 -5.33 11.20 0.81
CA CYS A 156 -5.72 12.60 0.67
C CYS A 156 -6.62 12.82 -0.55
N GLY A 157 -7.29 13.97 -0.56
CA GLY A 157 -8.06 14.44 -1.71
C GLY A 157 -9.48 13.91 -1.81
N SER A 158 -10.08 14.13 -2.98
CA SER A 158 -11.47 13.81 -3.28
C SER A 158 -11.64 12.35 -3.70
N VAL A 159 -11.56 11.45 -2.73
CA VAL A 159 -11.73 9.99 -2.94
C VAL A 159 -13.19 9.54 -2.93
N TYR A 160 -14.15 10.45 -2.81
CA TYR A 160 -15.58 10.14 -2.67
C TYR A 160 -16.08 9.09 -3.68
N ARG A 161 -15.65 9.20 -4.94
CA ARG A 161 -16.05 8.27 -6.01
C ARG A 161 -15.45 6.87 -5.90
N LEU A 162 -14.45 6.69 -5.04
CA LEU A 162 -13.75 5.42 -4.82
C LEU A 162 -14.11 4.76 -3.49
N ILE A 163 -14.93 5.40 -2.62
CA ILE A 163 -15.20 4.90 -1.26
C ILE A 163 -15.75 3.47 -1.30
N ASP A 164 -16.74 3.20 -2.14
CA ASP A 164 -17.31 1.84 -2.24
C ASP A 164 -16.28 0.81 -2.70
N ASP A 165 -15.40 1.20 -3.62
CA ASP A 165 -14.31 0.34 -4.09
C ASP A 165 -13.27 0.09 -3.00
N LEU A 166 -12.95 1.10 -2.19
CA LEU A 166 -12.04 0.96 -1.05
C LEU A 166 -12.63 0.03 0.04
N VAL A 167 -13.91 0.18 0.33
CA VAL A 167 -14.64 -0.72 1.26
C VAL A 167 -14.62 -2.16 0.73
N ASP A 168 -14.90 -2.36 -0.57
CA ASP A 168 -14.85 -3.71 -1.19
C ASP A 168 -13.43 -4.31 -1.18
N CYS A 169 -12.40 -3.49 -1.19
CA CYS A 169 -11.02 -3.95 -1.01
C CYS A 169 -10.69 -4.37 0.43
N GLY A 170 -11.53 -4.03 1.40
CA GLY A 170 -11.34 -4.37 2.82
C GLY A 170 -10.80 -3.23 3.67
N VAL A 171 -10.88 -1.98 3.21
CA VAL A 171 -10.65 -0.80 4.04
C VAL A 171 -11.76 -0.68 5.07
N GLU A 172 -11.39 -0.61 6.35
CA GLU A 172 -12.33 -0.55 7.48
C GLU A 172 -12.33 0.83 8.15
N ILE A 173 -11.27 1.60 7.97
CA ILE A 173 -11.13 2.98 8.47
C ILE A 173 -10.52 3.82 7.34
N LEU A 174 -11.17 4.91 6.96
CA LEU A 174 -10.67 5.85 5.95
C LEU A 174 -10.25 7.15 6.60
N ASN A 175 -9.07 7.66 6.25
CA ASN A 175 -8.49 8.90 6.75
C ASN A 175 -7.73 9.64 5.62
N PRO A 176 -7.84 10.96 5.53
CA PRO A 176 -8.87 11.80 6.14
C PRO A 176 -10.19 11.75 5.36
N ILE A 177 -11.24 12.31 5.95
CA ILE A 177 -12.40 12.74 5.18
C ILE A 177 -12.23 14.25 4.97
N GLN A 178 -11.93 14.66 3.74
CA GLN A 178 -11.69 16.06 3.42
C GLN A 178 -13.02 16.76 3.04
N PRO A 179 -13.59 17.65 3.89
CA PRO A 179 -14.93 18.19 3.67
C PRO A 179 -15.04 19.13 2.46
N LYS A 180 -13.90 19.53 1.89
CA LYS A 180 -13.82 20.47 0.74
C LYS A 180 -13.22 19.83 -0.51
N ALA A 181 -13.03 18.53 -0.48
CA ALA A 181 -12.48 17.77 -1.61
C ALA A 181 -13.51 16.82 -2.21
#